data_2a7127efc28a142c27f8bc1d2ed3505c
#
_entry.id   2a7127efc28a142c27f8bc1d2ed3505c
#
_cell.length_a   1.000
_cell.length_b   1.000
_cell.length_c   1.000
_cell.angle_alpha   90.00
_cell.angle_beta   90.00
_cell.angle_gamma   90.00
#
_symmetry.space_group_name_H-M   'P 1'
#
loop_
_entity.id
_entity.type
_entity.pdbx_description
1 polymer ?
#
loop_
_entity_poly.entity_id
_entity_poly.type
_entity_poly.pdbx_seq_one_letter_code
_entity_poly.pdbx_strand_id
1 'polypeptide(L)'
;MTIPIQFVKDNLLLFAIAFISGGMLLWPLIRRGTGGPWATTLEATQMINREDAPVIDVREDAEFAKGHIVGARHIPLAQLETRVKELQKYKSKPVIVCCETGNRSSAAMATLKKLGFENVYNLSGGYAGWQQAGLPVEK
;
A
#
# COMPACT_ATOMS: atom_id res chain seq x y z
N MET A 1 -17.23 36.63 15.80
CA MET A 1 -17.36 37.17 14.42
C MET A 1 -18.25 36.22 13.63
N THR A 2 -19.43 36.65 13.27
CA THR A 2 -20.39 35.84 12.51
C THR A 2 -20.32 36.23 11.03
N ILE A 3 -20.06 35.28 10.17
CA ILE A 3 -20.10 35.49 8.73
C ILE A 3 -21.58 35.60 8.33
N PRO A 4 -22.01 36.70 7.72
CA PRO A 4 -23.40 36.83 7.32
C PRO A 4 -23.75 35.79 6.25
N ILE A 5 -24.86 35.11 6.45
CA ILE A 5 -25.34 34.05 5.53
C ILE A 5 -25.47 34.57 4.09
N GLN A 6 -25.77 35.84 3.93
CA GLN A 6 -25.87 36.51 2.62
C GLN A 6 -24.51 36.46 1.89
N PHE A 7 -23.42 36.77 2.58
CA PHE A 7 -22.07 36.72 2.01
C PHE A 7 -21.70 35.32 1.48
N VAL A 8 -22.10 34.26 2.20
CA VAL A 8 -21.88 32.87 1.77
C VAL A 8 -22.69 32.54 0.51
N LYS A 9 -23.95 33.00 0.45
CA LYS A 9 -24.80 32.76 -0.72
C LYS A 9 -24.28 33.47 -1.96
N ASP A 10 -23.83 34.72 -1.81
CA ASP A 10 -23.30 35.51 -2.92
C ASP A 10 -21.96 34.98 -3.45
N ASN A 11 -21.25 34.22 -2.66
CA ASN A 11 -19.95 33.65 -3.01
C ASN A 11 -19.94 32.12 -3.00
N LEU A 12 -21.10 31.48 -3.15
CA LEU A 12 -21.26 30.03 -3.06
C LEU A 12 -20.31 29.27 -3.99
N LEU A 13 -20.11 29.78 -5.21
CA LEU A 13 -19.21 29.19 -6.19
C LEU A 13 -17.76 29.19 -5.69
N LEU A 14 -17.30 30.26 -5.07
CA LEU A 14 -15.96 30.38 -4.51
C LEU A 14 -15.75 29.42 -3.34
N PHE A 15 -16.74 29.29 -2.46
CA PHE A 15 -16.72 28.34 -1.36
C PHE A 15 -16.69 26.87 -1.86
N ALA A 16 -17.47 26.57 -2.91
CA ALA A 16 -17.47 25.25 -3.53
C ALA A 16 -16.10 24.90 -4.12
N ILE A 17 -15.48 25.83 -4.86
CA ILE A 17 -14.14 25.63 -5.44
C ILE A 17 -13.10 25.45 -4.33
N ALA A 18 -13.13 26.27 -3.28
CA ALA A 18 -12.22 26.17 -2.14
C ALA A 18 -12.37 24.83 -1.41
N PHE A 19 -13.61 24.36 -1.23
CA PHE A 19 -13.88 23.09 -0.56
C PHE A 19 -13.41 21.88 -1.40
N ILE A 20 -13.66 21.91 -2.71
CA ILE A 20 -13.23 20.86 -3.63
C ILE A 20 -11.71 20.82 -3.72
N SER A 21 -11.05 21.97 -3.88
CA SER A 21 -9.59 22.03 -3.96
C SER A 21 -8.91 21.65 -2.65
N GLY A 22 -9.45 22.08 -1.51
CA GLY A 22 -8.98 21.66 -0.20
C GLY A 22 -9.15 20.16 0.04
N GLY A 23 -10.30 19.61 -0.36
CA GLY A 23 -10.55 18.17 -0.31
C GLY A 23 -9.59 17.37 -1.18
N MET A 24 -9.31 17.84 -2.40
CA MET A 24 -8.32 17.22 -3.28
C MET A 24 -6.91 17.24 -2.69
N LEU A 25 -6.54 18.31 -2.00
CA LEU A 25 -5.22 18.44 -1.38
C LEU A 25 -5.06 17.52 -0.16
N LEU A 26 -6.13 17.34 0.61
CA LEU A 26 -6.15 16.52 1.82
C LEU A 26 -6.39 15.03 1.53
N TRP A 27 -6.97 14.70 0.37
CA TRP A 27 -7.31 13.33 -0.01
C TRP A 27 -6.13 12.34 0.07
N PRO A 28 -4.92 12.69 -0.42
CA PRO A 28 -3.77 11.79 -0.28
C PRO A 28 -3.34 11.55 1.16
N LEU A 29 -3.49 12.55 2.03
CA LEU A 29 -3.17 12.40 3.46
C LEU A 29 -4.14 11.44 4.16
N ILE A 30 -5.42 11.54 3.84
CA ILE A 30 -6.46 10.66 4.40
C ILE A 30 -6.23 9.22 3.91
N ARG A 31 -5.95 9.03 2.62
CA ARG A 31 -5.66 7.70 2.06
C ARG A 31 -4.41 7.06 2.66
N ARG A 32 -3.37 7.84 2.93
CA ARG A 32 -2.15 7.33 3.57
C ARG A 32 -2.40 6.87 5.01
N GLY A 33 -3.31 7.52 5.73
CA GLY A 33 -3.65 7.17 7.11
C GLY A 33 -4.46 5.88 7.26
N THR A 34 -5.17 5.44 6.21
CA THR A 34 -6.02 4.25 6.26
C THR A 34 -5.33 2.96 5.82
N GLY A 35 -4.16 3.08 5.17
CA GLY A 35 -3.46 1.94 4.56
C GLY A 35 -2.45 1.22 5.46
N GLY A 36 -2.27 1.63 6.71
CA GLY A 36 -1.25 1.06 7.59
C GLY A 36 0.17 1.52 7.27
N PRO A 37 1.20 0.96 7.93
CA PRO A 37 2.58 1.41 7.78
C PRO A 37 3.15 1.10 6.39
N TRP A 38 3.90 2.06 5.86
CA TRP A 38 4.64 1.95 4.62
C TRP A 38 6.11 1.70 4.93
N ALA A 39 6.75 0.86 4.13
CA ALA A 39 8.19 0.66 4.17
C ALA A 39 8.82 1.21 2.89
N THR A 40 9.87 2.00 3.04
CA THR A 40 10.71 2.41 1.91
C THR A 40 11.48 1.21 1.38
N THR A 41 12.06 1.31 0.19
CA THR A 41 12.90 0.25 -0.38
C THR A 41 14.07 -0.11 0.54
N LEU A 42 14.64 0.87 1.22
CA LEU A 42 15.73 0.66 2.19
C LEU A 42 15.24 -0.09 3.42
N GLU A 43 14.15 0.33 4.02
CA GLU A 43 13.55 -0.34 5.18
C GLU A 43 13.13 -1.77 4.85
N ALA A 44 12.50 -1.97 3.68
CA ALA A 44 12.12 -3.29 3.20
C ALA A 44 13.34 -4.21 3.03
N THR A 45 14.42 -3.71 2.43
CA THR A 45 15.67 -4.46 2.30
C THR A 45 16.25 -4.85 3.66
N GLN A 46 16.21 -3.95 4.63
CA GLN A 46 16.67 -4.25 6.00
C GLN A 46 15.81 -5.32 6.66
N MET A 47 14.48 -5.26 6.53
CA MET A 47 13.58 -6.27 7.07
C MET A 47 13.80 -7.65 6.42
N ILE A 48 14.01 -7.69 5.10
CA ILE A 48 14.31 -8.92 4.38
C ILE A 48 15.62 -9.54 4.88
N ASN A 49 16.67 -8.74 5.02
CA ASN A 49 18.01 -9.22 5.34
C ASN A 49 18.20 -9.56 6.83
N ARG A 50 17.56 -8.83 7.73
CA ARG A 50 17.77 -8.98 9.17
C ARG A 50 16.69 -9.80 9.88
N GLU A 51 15.48 -9.77 9.37
CA GLU A 51 14.30 -10.33 10.02
C GLU A 51 13.63 -11.45 9.20
N ASP A 52 14.21 -11.82 8.07
CA ASP A 52 13.64 -12.79 7.12
C ASP A 52 12.19 -12.45 6.72
N ALA A 53 11.91 -11.17 6.56
CA ALA A 53 10.58 -10.71 6.18
C ALA A 53 10.20 -11.21 4.79
N PRO A 54 9.08 -11.95 4.64
CA PRO A 54 8.62 -12.36 3.33
C PRO A 54 8.06 -11.17 2.56
N VAL A 55 8.27 -11.17 1.25
CA VAL A 55 7.62 -10.25 0.32
C VAL A 55 6.49 -10.98 -0.36
N ILE A 56 5.28 -10.45 -0.23
CA ILE A 56 4.07 -11.00 -0.86
C ILE A 56 3.70 -10.11 -2.03
N ASP A 57 3.81 -10.63 -3.24
CA ASP A 57 3.41 -9.92 -4.46
C ASP A 57 1.96 -10.27 -4.78
N VAL A 58 1.09 -9.26 -4.76
CA VAL A 58 -0.35 -9.41 -4.96
C VAL A 58 -0.81 -9.00 -6.36
N ARG A 59 0.14 -8.83 -7.29
CA ARG A 59 -0.16 -8.54 -8.69
C ARG A 59 -0.75 -9.74 -9.41
N GLU A 60 -1.21 -9.52 -10.62
CA GLU A 60 -1.72 -10.59 -11.48
C GLU A 60 -0.58 -11.49 -11.99
N ASP A 61 -0.93 -12.71 -12.43
CA ASP A 61 0.02 -13.71 -12.91
C ASP A 61 0.91 -13.19 -14.04
N ALA A 62 0.33 -12.45 -15.00
CA ALA A 62 1.06 -11.89 -16.13
C ALA A 62 2.09 -10.82 -15.71
N GLU A 63 1.77 -10.02 -14.71
CA GLU A 63 2.67 -9.00 -14.17
C GLU A 63 3.84 -9.65 -13.43
N PHE A 64 3.56 -10.64 -12.59
CA PHE A 64 4.57 -11.38 -11.84
C PHE A 64 5.53 -12.14 -12.77
N ALA A 65 5.02 -12.75 -13.82
CA ALA A 65 5.81 -13.49 -14.80
C ALA A 65 6.80 -12.62 -15.58
N LYS A 66 6.49 -11.35 -15.77
CA LYS A 66 7.38 -10.38 -16.44
C LYS A 66 8.58 -9.98 -15.60
N GLY A 67 8.50 -10.15 -14.30
CA GLY A 67 9.54 -9.84 -13.35
C GLY A 67 8.96 -9.51 -11.98
N HIS A 68 9.69 -9.89 -10.93
CA HIS A 68 9.29 -9.69 -9.55
C HIS A 68 10.51 -9.55 -8.63
N ILE A 69 10.29 -9.11 -7.41
CA ILE A 69 11.34 -9.03 -6.39
C ILE A 69 11.87 -10.44 -6.09
N VAL A 70 13.19 -10.58 -6.00
CA VAL A 70 13.84 -11.86 -5.71
C VAL A 70 13.26 -12.47 -4.43
N GLY A 71 12.84 -13.73 -4.52
CA GLY A 71 12.28 -14.48 -3.40
C GLY A 71 10.84 -14.11 -3.03
N ALA A 72 10.19 -13.21 -3.77
CA ALA A 72 8.81 -12.85 -3.52
C ALA A 72 7.86 -14.03 -3.71
N ARG A 73 6.89 -14.15 -2.81
CA ARG A 73 5.79 -15.12 -2.93
C ARG A 73 4.65 -14.48 -3.69
N HIS A 74 4.21 -15.15 -4.72
CA HIS A 74 3.09 -14.66 -5.54
C HIS A 74 1.76 -15.20 -5.01
N ILE A 75 0.93 -14.29 -4.54
CA ILE A 75 -0.47 -14.57 -4.18
C ILE A 75 -1.31 -13.42 -4.69
N PRO A 76 -2.00 -13.56 -5.84
CA PRO A 76 -2.86 -12.50 -6.36
C PRO A 76 -3.87 -12.03 -5.32
N LEU A 77 -4.21 -10.75 -5.33
CA LEU A 77 -5.11 -10.15 -4.33
C LEU A 77 -6.43 -10.91 -4.20
N ALA A 78 -7.01 -11.36 -5.31
CA ALA A 78 -8.26 -12.11 -5.33
C ALA A 78 -8.17 -13.48 -4.63
N GLN A 79 -6.97 -14.04 -4.51
CA GLN A 79 -6.74 -15.36 -3.90
C GLN A 79 -6.19 -15.28 -2.47
N LEU A 80 -5.95 -14.08 -1.95
CA LEU A 80 -5.26 -13.89 -0.69
C LEU A 80 -5.98 -14.55 0.50
N GLU A 81 -7.29 -14.37 0.61
CA GLU A 81 -8.08 -14.96 1.70
C GLU A 81 -8.09 -16.50 1.65
N THR A 82 -8.21 -17.06 0.46
CA THR A 82 -8.25 -18.53 0.29
C THR A 82 -6.90 -19.18 0.49
N ARG A 83 -5.82 -18.46 0.24
CA ARG A 83 -4.44 -18.95 0.33
C ARG A 83 -3.68 -18.45 1.57
N VAL A 84 -4.34 -17.79 2.50
CA VAL A 84 -3.71 -17.24 3.71
C VAL A 84 -3.01 -18.31 4.56
N LYS A 85 -3.43 -19.56 4.49
CA LYS A 85 -2.79 -20.69 5.19
C LYS A 85 -1.31 -20.86 4.83
N GLU A 86 -0.92 -20.51 3.63
CA GLU A 86 0.48 -20.54 3.18
C GLU A 86 1.36 -19.51 3.92
N LEU A 87 0.73 -18.51 4.55
CA LEU A 87 1.40 -17.42 5.24
C LEU A 87 1.31 -17.50 6.76
N GLN A 88 0.66 -18.53 7.32
CA GLN A 88 0.43 -18.66 8.77
C GLN A 88 1.70 -18.57 9.62
N LYS A 89 2.79 -19.13 9.13
CA LYS A 89 4.09 -19.10 9.80
C LYS A 89 4.70 -17.69 9.94
N TYR A 90 4.18 -16.71 9.20
CA TYR A 90 4.67 -15.34 9.22
C TYR A 90 3.81 -14.37 10.05
N LYS A 91 2.79 -14.85 10.75
CA LYS A 91 1.88 -13.99 11.53
C LYS A 91 2.56 -13.10 12.55
N SER A 92 3.62 -13.57 13.18
CA SER A 92 4.40 -12.83 14.19
C SER A 92 5.63 -12.11 13.61
N LYS A 93 5.90 -12.24 12.33
CA LYS A 93 7.03 -11.61 11.65
C LYS A 93 6.58 -10.40 10.84
N PRO A 94 7.50 -9.44 10.54
CA PRO A 94 7.23 -8.42 9.54
C PRO A 94 6.93 -9.06 8.20
N VAL A 95 5.85 -8.62 7.55
CA VAL A 95 5.45 -9.05 6.21
C VAL A 95 5.37 -7.83 5.31
N ILE A 96 6.02 -7.90 4.16
CA ILE A 96 6.01 -6.83 3.17
C ILE A 96 5.05 -7.21 2.04
N VAL A 97 4.08 -6.35 1.75
CA VAL A 97 3.13 -6.55 0.65
C VAL A 97 3.47 -5.60 -0.48
N CYS A 98 3.48 -6.10 -1.68
CA CYS A 98 3.91 -5.38 -2.87
C CYS A 98 2.89 -5.56 -4.00
N CYS A 99 2.58 -4.47 -4.70
CA CYS A 99 1.94 -4.48 -6.01
C CYS A 99 2.73 -3.58 -6.95
N GLU A 100 2.17 -3.15 -8.06
CA GLU A 100 2.92 -2.30 -9.02
C GLU A 100 3.28 -0.93 -8.42
N THR A 101 2.32 -0.26 -7.78
CA THR A 101 2.49 1.11 -7.25
C THR A 101 2.10 1.30 -5.79
N GLY A 102 1.51 0.30 -5.13
CA GLY A 102 1.09 0.34 -3.73
C GLY A 102 -0.43 0.40 -3.47
N ASN A 103 -1.26 0.49 -4.51
CA ASN A 103 -2.72 0.60 -4.37
C ASN A 103 -3.39 -0.74 -4.01
N ARG A 104 -3.11 -1.78 -4.79
CA ARG A 104 -3.64 -3.13 -4.54
C ARG A 104 -3.11 -3.73 -3.24
N SER A 105 -1.85 -3.46 -2.93
CA SER A 105 -1.21 -3.90 -1.69
C SER A 105 -1.82 -3.27 -0.43
N SER A 106 -2.38 -2.06 -0.52
CA SER A 106 -3.13 -1.46 0.60
C SER A 106 -4.37 -2.29 0.96
N ALA A 107 -5.11 -2.79 -0.02
CA ALA A 107 -6.23 -3.69 0.20
C ALA A 107 -5.77 -5.05 0.78
N ALA A 108 -4.67 -5.58 0.28
CA ALA A 108 -4.06 -6.80 0.79
C ALA A 108 -3.65 -6.68 2.27
N MET A 109 -3.08 -5.55 2.66
CA MET A 109 -2.74 -5.26 4.06
C MET A 109 -3.96 -5.30 4.97
N ALA A 110 -5.05 -4.67 4.56
CA ALA A 110 -6.30 -4.67 5.31
C ALA A 110 -6.81 -6.10 5.53
N THR A 111 -6.76 -6.92 4.49
CA THR A 111 -7.15 -8.34 4.56
C THR A 111 -6.26 -9.11 5.52
N LEU A 112 -4.94 -8.97 5.43
CA LEU A 112 -4.00 -9.67 6.30
C LEU A 112 -4.15 -9.26 7.77
N LYS A 113 -4.38 -7.98 8.05
CA LYS A 113 -4.64 -7.49 9.41
C LYS A 113 -5.88 -8.13 10.01
N LYS A 114 -6.96 -8.24 9.25
CA LYS A 114 -8.18 -8.94 9.68
C LYS A 114 -7.93 -10.41 10.01
N LEU A 115 -6.98 -11.03 9.31
CA LEU A 115 -6.63 -12.44 9.48
C LEU A 115 -5.58 -12.67 10.57
N GLY A 116 -5.21 -11.65 11.34
CA GLY A 116 -4.37 -11.76 12.52
C GLY A 116 -2.88 -11.48 12.30
N PHE A 117 -2.49 -10.94 11.16
CA PHE A 117 -1.11 -10.51 10.90
C PHE A 117 -0.83 -9.18 11.59
N GLU A 118 0.14 -9.15 12.51
CA GLU A 118 0.41 -8.00 13.38
C GLU A 118 1.25 -6.92 12.70
N ASN A 119 2.26 -7.32 11.92
CA ASN A 119 3.27 -6.45 11.33
C ASN A 119 3.26 -6.54 9.80
N VAL A 120 2.33 -5.85 9.17
CA VAL A 120 2.22 -5.81 7.71
C VAL A 120 2.61 -4.43 7.19
N TYR A 121 3.53 -4.39 6.24
CA TYR A 121 4.04 -3.17 5.63
C TYR A 121 3.72 -3.14 4.13
N ASN A 122 3.33 -1.97 3.64
CA ASN A 122 3.16 -1.74 2.21
C ASN A 122 4.48 -1.21 1.63
N LEU A 123 5.00 -1.84 0.59
CA LEU A 123 6.21 -1.36 -0.07
C LEU A 123 5.93 -0.03 -0.79
N SER A 124 6.57 1.03 -0.33
CA SER A 124 6.44 2.36 -0.91
C SER A 124 6.96 2.39 -2.35
N GLY A 125 6.13 2.86 -3.27
CA GLY A 125 6.41 2.84 -4.70
C GLY A 125 6.22 1.49 -5.38
N GLY A 126 5.94 0.43 -4.64
CA GLY A 126 5.69 -0.91 -5.15
C GLY A 126 6.86 -1.51 -5.94
N TYR A 127 6.56 -2.43 -6.82
CA TYR A 127 7.56 -3.06 -7.69
C TYR A 127 8.26 -2.06 -8.62
N ALA A 128 7.53 -1.08 -9.14
CA ALA A 128 8.11 -0.02 -9.98
C ALA A 128 9.20 0.75 -9.23
N GLY A 129 8.94 1.13 -7.98
CA GLY A 129 9.93 1.80 -7.12
C GLY A 129 11.15 0.93 -6.80
N TRP A 130 10.92 -0.36 -6.59
CA TRP A 130 12.00 -1.33 -6.37
C TRP A 130 12.93 -1.44 -7.57
N GLN A 131 12.38 -1.54 -8.79
CA GLN A 131 13.15 -1.55 -10.03
C GLN A 131 13.94 -0.26 -10.26
N GLN A 132 13.31 0.90 -10.04
CA GLN A 132 13.94 2.20 -10.18
C GLN A 132 15.13 2.39 -9.23
N ALA A 133 15.05 1.78 -8.04
CA ALA A 133 16.15 1.79 -7.08
C ALA A 133 17.29 0.82 -7.45
N GLY A 134 17.17 0.07 -8.54
CA GLY A 134 18.19 -0.88 -8.99
C GLY A 134 18.33 -2.12 -8.11
N LEU A 135 17.32 -2.44 -7.34
CA LEU A 135 17.35 -3.59 -6.42
C LEU A 135 17.08 -4.92 -7.15
N PRO A 136 17.51 -6.07 -6.59
CA PRO A 136 17.45 -7.36 -7.29
C PRO A 136 16.03 -7.80 -7.66
N VAL A 137 15.86 -8.20 -8.91
CA VAL A 137 14.63 -8.76 -9.46
C VAL A 137 14.92 -10.07 -10.21
N GLU A 138 13.90 -10.90 -10.36
CA GLU A 138 13.97 -12.15 -11.12
C GLU A 138 12.70 -12.36 -11.95
N LYS A 139 12.73 -13.31 -12.84
CA LYS A 139 11.56 -13.72 -13.63
C LYS A 139 11.07 -15.10 -13.24
#